data_f69d5af52b912463fd0c8e7ee02d6bce
#
_entry.id   f69d5af52b912463fd0c8e7ee02d6bce
#
_cell.length_a   1.000
_cell.length_b   1.000
_cell.length_c   1.000
_cell.angle_alpha   90.00
_cell.angle_beta   90.00
_cell.angle_gamma   90.00
#
_symmetry.space_group_name_H-M   'P 1'
#
loop_
_entity.id
_entity.type
_entity.pdbx_description
1 polymer ?
#
loop_
_entity_poly.entity_id
_entity_poly.type
_entity_poly.pdbx_seq_one_letter_code
_entity_poly.pdbx_strand_id
1 'polypeptide(L)'
;MTLDVKYFRGSVAAVHSVLKHSSCPENVYFHFVASKDKDFQDLRKMVKSIFPSLSFKVYSFNEFRVKKLISSSIRQALDNPLNYARTYLAEIIQPCVERVIYLDSDVVLVDDIQKLWSISLTGSKIIGAPEYCQANFRTYFTNNFWSDPKLSNVFQGKKPCYFNTGVMVMDLGKWRKGDYTVKIEKWMKIQKEKRIYELGSLPPFMLVFGGEIERIDHRWNQHGLGGDNLVNSCRTLHPGPVSLLHWSGKGKPWVRLDQGSPCPVDLLWMPYDLYRLSSIDSLGDQERRAMI
;
A
#
# COMPACT_ATOMS: atom_id res chain seq x y z
N MET A 1 -5.05 0.64 5.84
CA MET A 1 -3.57 0.73 5.83
C MET A 1 -2.99 -0.31 6.77
N THR A 2 -1.76 -0.79 6.52
CA THR A 2 -1.01 -1.58 7.50
C THR A 2 -0.26 -0.66 8.47
N LEU A 3 -0.03 -1.15 9.70
CA LEU A 3 0.81 -0.49 10.70
C LEU A 3 1.90 -1.44 11.17
N ASP A 4 3.15 -0.99 11.11
CA ASP A 4 4.30 -1.61 11.78
C ASP A 4 5.26 -0.52 12.26
N VAL A 5 6.12 -0.85 13.22
CA VAL A 5 7.05 0.12 13.83
C VAL A 5 7.99 0.74 12.80
N LYS A 6 8.48 -0.05 11.85
CA LYS A 6 9.45 0.41 10.84
C LYS A 6 8.87 1.44 9.86
N TYR A 7 7.56 1.30 9.53
CA TYR A 7 6.86 2.18 8.60
C TYR A 7 5.93 3.17 9.31
N PHE A 8 5.93 3.21 10.64
CA PHE A 8 4.99 4.01 11.42
C PHE A 8 5.06 5.51 11.05
N ARG A 9 6.27 6.06 10.90
CA ARG A 9 6.48 7.45 10.48
C ARG A 9 5.86 7.75 9.10
N GLY A 10 5.99 6.82 8.16
CA GLY A 10 5.31 6.90 6.86
C GLY A 10 3.79 6.86 7.00
N SER A 11 3.26 5.93 7.82
CA SER A 11 1.81 5.83 8.08
C SER A 11 1.25 7.11 8.69
N VAL A 12 1.97 7.75 9.62
CA VAL A 12 1.59 9.03 10.21
C VAL A 12 1.52 10.13 9.15
N ALA A 13 2.52 10.24 8.29
CA ALA A 13 2.52 11.21 7.20
C ALA A 13 1.37 10.97 6.21
N ALA A 14 1.09 9.70 5.89
CA ALA A 14 -0.03 9.34 5.03
C ALA A 14 -1.38 9.74 5.65
N VAL A 15 -1.63 9.43 6.92
CA VAL A 15 -2.85 9.84 7.65
C VAL A 15 -2.98 11.35 7.68
N HIS A 16 -1.90 12.06 8.04
CA HIS A 16 -1.90 13.52 8.06
C HIS A 16 -2.22 14.12 6.69
N SER A 17 -1.65 13.58 5.62
CA SER A 17 -1.94 14.06 4.26
C SER A 17 -3.40 13.84 3.86
N VAL A 18 -4.00 12.69 4.19
CA VAL A 18 -5.43 12.42 3.96
C VAL A 18 -6.28 13.46 4.69
N LEU A 19 -6.05 13.67 5.98
CA LEU A 19 -6.84 14.63 6.79
C LEU A 19 -6.67 16.06 6.28
N LYS A 20 -5.45 16.45 5.90
CA LYS A 20 -5.14 17.82 5.44
C LYS A 20 -5.82 18.17 4.11
N HIS A 21 -5.99 17.18 3.22
CA HIS A 21 -6.54 17.41 1.88
C HIS A 21 -7.98 16.95 1.73
N SER A 22 -8.58 16.33 2.75
CA SER A 22 -10.01 15.98 2.72
C SER A 22 -10.88 17.20 2.93
N SER A 23 -11.92 17.35 2.11
CA SER A 23 -12.96 18.37 2.30
C SER A 23 -13.81 18.13 3.55
N CYS A 24 -13.98 16.86 3.96
CA CYS A 24 -14.73 16.45 5.15
C CYS A 24 -13.91 15.39 5.94
N PRO A 25 -12.82 15.78 6.63
CA PRO A 25 -11.94 14.85 7.33
C PRO A 25 -12.65 14.10 8.47
N GLU A 26 -13.70 14.66 9.06
CA GLU A 26 -14.55 14.05 10.09
C GLU A 26 -15.28 12.80 9.60
N ASN A 27 -15.51 12.69 8.29
CA ASN A 27 -16.17 11.54 7.66
C ASN A 27 -15.18 10.42 7.29
N VAL A 28 -13.87 10.63 7.50
CA VAL A 28 -12.86 9.62 7.18
C VAL A 28 -12.63 8.70 8.38
N TYR A 29 -12.91 7.42 8.21
CA TYR A 29 -12.66 6.40 9.22
C TYR A 29 -11.49 5.52 8.80
N PHE A 30 -10.47 5.40 9.66
CA PHE A 30 -9.27 4.63 9.36
C PHE A 30 -9.34 3.20 9.91
N HIS A 31 -9.15 2.22 9.03
CA HIS A 31 -8.96 0.83 9.37
C HIS A 31 -7.48 0.50 9.27
N PHE A 32 -6.83 0.29 10.41
CA PHE A 32 -5.44 -0.14 10.46
C PHE A 32 -5.34 -1.64 10.70
N VAL A 33 -4.38 -2.29 10.05
CA VAL A 33 -4.08 -3.71 10.24
C VAL A 33 -2.64 -3.83 10.71
N ALA A 34 -2.43 -4.43 11.85
CA ALA A 34 -1.10 -4.65 12.45
C ALA A 34 -0.91 -6.12 12.83
N SER A 35 0.33 -6.56 12.85
CA SER A 35 0.68 -7.90 13.33
C SER A 35 0.24 -8.06 14.80
N LYS A 36 -0.19 -9.26 15.15
CA LYS A 36 -0.54 -9.59 16.54
C LYS A 36 0.74 -9.91 17.31
N ASP A 37 1.54 -8.90 17.58
CA ASP A 37 2.77 -8.97 18.36
C ASP A 37 2.72 -8.03 19.57
N LYS A 38 3.85 -7.90 20.28
CA LYS A 38 3.99 -7.03 21.45
C LYS A 38 3.73 -5.55 21.14
N ASP A 39 3.98 -5.12 19.91
CA ASP A 39 3.92 -3.71 19.51
C ASP A 39 2.49 -3.26 19.15
N PHE A 40 1.53 -4.20 19.03
CA PHE A 40 0.15 -3.91 18.61
C PHE A 40 -0.54 -2.83 19.46
N GLN A 41 -0.45 -2.96 20.79
CA GLN A 41 -1.10 -2.00 21.71
C GLN A 41 -0.38 -0.66 21.70
N ASP A 42 0.94 -0.66 21.55
CA ASP A 42 1.72 0.58 21.52
C ASP A 42 1.50 1.34 20.23
N LEU A 43 1.43 0.67 19.08
CA LEU A 43 1.03 1.29 17.81
C LEU A 43 -0.34 1.98 17.90
N ARG A 44 -1.33 1.33 18.54
CA ARG A 44 -2.65 1.91 18.77
C ARG A 44 -2.60 3.17 19.65
N LYS A 45 -1.83 3.12 20.75
CA LYS A 45 -1.63 4.27 21.66
C LYS A 45 -0.93 5.42 20.91
N MET A 46 0.10 5.13 20.13
CA MET A 46 0.84 6.12 19.36
C MET A 46 -0.06 6.83 18.34
N VAL A 47 -0.89 6.09 17.58
CA VAL A 47 -1.86 6.71 16.66
C VAL A 47 -2.82 7.63 17.42
N LYS A 48 -3.35 7.19 18.57
CA LYS A 48 -4.28 7.99 19.38
C LYS A 48 -3.61 9.24 19.98
N SER A 49 -2.35 9.16 20.34
CA SER A 49 -1.56 10.29 20.86
C SER A 49 -1.32 11.36 19.79
N ILE A 50 -0.93 10.93 18.56
CA ILE A 50 -0.64 11.86 17.47
C ILE A 50 -1.91 12.47 16.88
N PHE A 51 -2.99 11.67 16.82
CA PHE A 51 -4.27 12.06 16.24
C PHE A 51 -5.43 11.87 17.24
N PRO A 52 -5.56 12.75 18.26
CA PRO A 52 -6.55 12.57 19.33
C PRO A 52 -8.01 12.51 18.86
N SER A 53 -8.33 13.22 17.77
CA SER A 53 -9.70 13.30 17.20
C SER A 53 -9.94 12.28 16.08
N LEU A 54 -8.95 11.45 15.73
CA LEU A 54 -9.08 10.49 14.63
C LEU A 54 -10.10 9.40 14.94
N SER A 55 -11.00 9.15 14.00
CA SER A 55 -11.88 7.99 14.01
C SER A 55 -11.16 6.80 13.40
N PHE A 56 -10.81 5.81 14.21
CA PHE A 56 -10.06 4.63 13.72
C PHE A 56 -10.27 3.36 14.52
N LYS A 57 -9.96 2.25 13.89
CA LYS A 57 -9.84 0.93 14.53
C LYS A 57 -8.57 0.22 14.07
N VAL A 58 -7.89 -0.46 14.99
CA VAL A 58 -6.76 -1.33 14.69
C VAL A 58 -7.21 -2.77 14.79
N TYR A 59 -6.92 -3.55 13.76
CA TYR A 59 -7.23 -4.97 13.65
C TYR A 59 -5.95 -5.78 13.73
N SER A 60 -5.99 -6.88 14.48
CA SER A 60 -4.85 -7.80 14.53
C SER A 60 -4.83 -8.71 13.31
N PHE A 61 -3.67 -8.84 12.69
CA PHE A 61 -3.43 -9.78 11.59
C PHE A 61 -2.70 -11.02 12.08
N ASN A 62 -3.31 -12.18 11.87
CA ASN A 62 -2.65 -13.45 12.13
C ASN A 62 -1.76 -13.84 10.95
N GLU A 63 -0.48 -13.57 11.06
CA GLU A 63 0.51 -13.83 10.02
C GLU A 63 0.74 -15.32 9.74
N PHE A 64 0.38 -16.20 10.67
CA PHE A 64 0.70 -17.62 10.58
C PHE A 64 0.10 -18.29 9.33
N ARG A 65 -1.12 -17.89 8.93
CA ARG A 65 -1.77 -18.40 7.73
C ARG A 65 -0.97 -18.05 6.48
N VAL A 66 -0.60 -16.78 6.33
CA VAL A 66 0.10 -16.32 5.13
C VAL A 66 1.57 -16.72 5.10
N LYS A 67 2.25 -16.78 6.24
CA LYS A 67 3.65 -17.26 6.32
C LYS A 67 3.82 -18.64 5.69
N LYS A 68 2.83 -19.52 5.82
CA LYS A 68 2.83 -20.85 5.20
C LYS A 68 2.72 -20.79 3.67
N LEU A 69 2.21 -19.70 3.10
CA LEU A 69 1.96 -19.54 1.67
C LEU A 69 3.06 -18.73 0.98
N ILE A 70 3.84 -17.94 1.72
CA ILE A 70 4.94 -17.15 1.16
C ILE A 70 6.03 -18.10 0.69
N SER A 71 6.41 -17.96 -0.59
CA SER A 71 7.49 -18.77 -1.19
C SER A 71 8.86 -18.24 -0.78
N SER A 72 9.78 -19.12 -0.48
CA SER A 72 11.19 -18.78 -0.25
C SER A 72 11.91 -18.25 -1.50
N SER A 73 11.31 -18.37 -2.68
CA SER A 73 11.89 -17.89 -3.93
C SER A 73 11.64 -16.41 -4.21
N ILE A 74 10.81 -15.72 -3.40
CA ILE A 74 10.63 -14.28 -3.52
C ILE A 74 11.78 -13.52 -2.84
N ARG A 75 11.96 -12.25 -3.22
CA ARG A 75 13.00 -11.41 -2.62
C ARG A 75 12.71 -11.18 -1.14
N GLN A 76 13.70 -11.32 -0.27
CA GLN A 76 13.59 -11.15 1.18
C GLN A 76 12.94 -9.81 1.60
N ALA A 77 13.20 -8.74 0.87
CA ALA A 77 12.58 -7.42 1.15
C ALA A 77 11.04 -7.41 0.95
N LEU A 78 10.47 -8.43 0.29
CA LEU A 78 9.05 -8.54 -0.05
C LEU A 78 8.34 -9.67 0.70
N ASP A 79 9.05 -10.42 1.55
CA ASP A 79 8.53 -11.60 2.25
C ASP A 79 7.80 -11.27 3.57
N ASN A 80 7.81 -10.00 4.00
CA ASN A 80 7.09 -9.58 5.20
C ASN A 80 5.60 -9.96 5.09
N PRO A 81 5.08 -10.79 6.01
CA PRO A 81 3.68 -11.25 5.99
C PRO A 81 2.67 -10.10 5.98
N LEU A 82 2.97 -8.98 6.62
CA LEU A 82 2.08 -7.82 6.68
C LEU A 82 1.84 -7.21 5.28
N ASN A 83 2.77 -7.36 4.33
CA ASN A 83 2.56 -6.96 2.92
C ASN A 83 1.41 -7.72 2.24
N TYR A 84 1.04 -8.87 2.76
CA TYR A 84 -0.05 -9.70 2.27
C TYR A 84 -1.38 -9.44 2.99
N ALA A 85 -1.40 -8.63 4.05
CA ALA A 85 -2.61 -8.34 4.81
C ALA A 85 -3.73 -7.77 3.94
N ARG A 86 -3.39 -7.06 2.84
CA ARG A 86 -4.36 -6.55 1.85
C ARG A 86 -5.22 -7.64 1.21
N THR A 87 -4.75 -8.88 1.14
CA THR A 87 -5.49 -10.04 0.65
C THR A 87 -6.64 -10.42 1.59
N TYR A 88 -6.48 -10.14 2.88
CA TYR A 88 -7.36 -10.61 3.95
C TYR A 88 -8.29 -9.54 4.51
N LEU A 89 -8.31 -8.33 3.93
CA LEU A 89 -9.11 -7.20 4.45
C LEU A 89 -10.59 -7.55 4.59
N ALA A 90 -11.15 -8.29 3.65
CA ALA A 90 -12.54 -8.69 3.66
C ALA A 90 -12.89 -9.67 4.81
N GLU A 91 -11.89 -10.39 5.34
CA GLU A 91 -12.04 -11.28 6.50
C GLU A 91 -11.73 -10.56 7.82
N ILE A 92 -10.78 -9.60 7.79
CA ILE A 92 -10.30 -8.87 8.97
C ILE A 92 -11.28 -7.77 9.38
N ILE A 93 -11.77 -7.00 8.38
CA ILE A 93 -12.65 -5.86 8.61
C ILE A 93 -14.08 -6.35 8.80
N GLN A 94 -14.81 -5.67 9.69
CA GLN A 94 -16.20 -6.03 10.03
C GLN A 94 -17.08 -6.19 8.78
N PRO A 95 -18.01 -7.18 8.77
CA PRO A 95 -18.84 -7.49 7.60
C PRO A 95 -19.71 -6.31 7.11
N CYS A 96 -20.11 -5.39 8.00
CA CYS A 96 -20.88 -4.20 7.65
C CYS A 96 -20.07 -3.18 6.81
N VAL A 97 -18.76 -3.30 6.77
CA VAL A 97 -17.91 -2.47 5.90
C VAL A 97 -17.82 -3.15 4.53
N GLU A 98 -18.56 -2.61 3.57
CA GLU A 98 -18.64 -3.19 2.23
C GLU A 98 -17.63 -2.60 1.26
N ARG A 99 -17.07 -1.41 1.54
CA ARG A 99 -16.15 -0.70 0.67
C ARG A 99 -15.02 -0.06 1.45
N VAL A 100 -13.80 -0.09 0.89
CA VAL A 100 -12.63 0.60 1.45
C VAL A 100 -11.74 1.16 0.34
N ILE A 101 -10.96 2.18 0.67
CA ILE A 101 -9.75 2.54 -0.05
C ILE A 101 -8.57 1.93 0.70
N TYR A 102 -7.79 1.09 0.04
CA TYR A 102 -6.52 0.60 0.56
C TYR A 102 -5.41 1.56 0.18
N LEU A 103 -4.58 1.93 1.15
CA LEU A 103 -3.38 2.75 0.97
C LEU A 103 -2.19 2.07 1.63
N ASP A 104 -1.05 2.01 0.93
CA ASP A 104 0.23 1.64 1.54
C ASP A 104 0.70 2.73 2.54
N SER A 105 1.68 2.40 3.36
CA SER A 105 2.17 3.26 4.45
C SER A 105 3.21 4.30 4.00
N ASP A 106 3.60 4.27 2.75
CA ASP A 106 4.63 5.12 2.15
C ASP A 106 4.06 6.03 1.04
N VAL A 107 2.86 6.53 1.30
CA VAL A 107 2.13 7.43 0.40
C VAL A 107 1.88 8.80 1.04
N VAL A 108 1.71 9.81 0.20
CA VAL A 108 1.22 11.15 0.58
C VAL A 108 0.15 11.58 -0.42
N LEU A 109 -1.03 11.92 0.08
CA LEU A 109 -2.09 12.51 -0.72
C LEU A 109 -1.88 14.03 -0.83
N VAL A 110 -2.14 14.55 -2.03
CA VAL A 110 -2.12 15.99 -2.33
C VAL A 110 -3.42 16.45 -3.00
N ASP A 111 -4.44 15.60 -2.94
CA ASP A 111 -5.79 15.85 -3.45
C ASP A 111 -6.84 15.23 -2.51
N ASP A 112 -8.12 15.56 -2.69
CA ASP A 112 -9.20 15.09 -1.82
C ASP A 112 -9.48 13.59 -2.03
N ILE A 113 -9.37 12.81 -0.95
CA ILE A 113 -9.66 11.37 -0.94
C ILE A 113 -11.09 11.04 -1.38
N GLN A 114 -12.03 11.97 -1.23
CA GLN A 114 -13.40 11.79 -1.67
C GLN A 114 -13.51 11.58 -3.18
N LYS A 115 -12.63 12.18 -3.98
CA LYS A 115 -12.58 11.95 -5.43
C LYS A 115 -12.24 10.50 -5.75
N LEU A 116 -11.33 9.90 -5.00
CA LEU A 116 -10.99 8.48 -5.13
C LEU A 116 -12.14 7.58 -4.62
N TRP A 117 -12.79 7.98 -3.52
CA TRP A 117 -13.95 7.27 -2.97
C TRP A 117 -15.12 7.23 -3.95
N SER A 118 -15.33 8.28 -4.72
CA SER A 118 -16.44 8.42 -5.66
C SER A 118 -16.31 7.58 -6.93
N ILE A 119 -15.16 6.93 -7.15
CA ILE A 119 -14.95 6.08 -8.33
C ILE A 119 -15.83 4.84 -8.24
N SER A 120 -16.77 4.68 -9.17
CA SER A 120 -17.66 3.52 -9.21
C SER A 120 -16.94 2.28 -9.74
N LEU A 121 -17.08 1.16 -9.02
CA LEU A 121 -16.67 -0.16 -9.53
C LEU A 121 -17.79 -0.73 -10.40
N THR A 122 -17.67 -0.57 -11.72
CA THR A 122 -18.72 -0.92 -12.68
C THR A 122 -18.87 -2.42 -12.88
N GLY A 123 -20.09 -2.90 -13.12
CA GLY A 123 -20.38 -4.31 -13.42
C GLY A 123 -19.87 -5.27 -12.34
N SER A 124 -19.13 -6.28 -12.78
CA SER A 124 -18.57 -7.33 -11.92
C SER A 124 -17.24 -6.97 -11.26
N LYS A 125 -16.71 -5.78 -11.49
CA LYS A 125 -15.41 -5.37 -10.96
C LYS A 125 -15.41 -5.31 -9.44
N ILE A 126 -14.33 -5.82 -8.85
CA ILE A 126 -14.16 -5.99 -7.41
C ILE A 126 -13.19 -4.96 -6.85
N ILE A 127 -12.17 -4.61 -7.64
CA ILE A 127 -11.18 -3.59 -7.29
C ILE A 127 -11.04 -2.57 -8.41
N GLY A 128 -10.72 -1.35 -8.04
CA GLY A 128 -10.16 -0.34 -8.90
C GLY A 128 -8.73 -0.03 -8.49
N ALA A 129 -7.85 0.15 -9.45
CA ALA A 129 -6.46 0.52 -9.22
C ALA A 129 -5.89 1.32 -10.40
N PRO A 130 -4.86 2.16 -10.17
CA PRO A 130 -4.17 2.81 -11.26
C PRO A 130 -3.42 1.81 -12.15
N GLU A 131 -3.78 1.78 -13.44
CA GLU A 131 -3.18 0.91 -14.46
C GLU A 131 -2.09 1.62 -15.26
N TYR A 132 -1.07 0.84 -15.64
CA TYR A 132 0.07 1.29 -16.45
C TYR A 132 0.25 0.33 -17.63
N CYS A 133 -0.50 0.57 -18.71
CA CYS A 133 -0.50 -0.31 -19.88
C CYS A 133 0.75 -0.18 -20.76
N GLN A 134 1.61 0.81 -20.51
CA GLN A 134 2.92 0.95 -21.17
C GLN A 134 3.99 0.03 -20.54
N ALA A 135 3.76 -0.46 -19.32
CA ALA A 135 4.67 -1.42 -18.68
C ALA A 135 4.54 -2.79 -19.37
N ASN A 136 5.68 -3.48 -19.53
CA ASN A 136 5.66 -4.82 -20.08
C ASN A 136 5.12 -5.82 -19.03
N PHE A 137 3.84 -6.11 -19.11
CA PHE A 137 3.14 -7.02 -18.19
C PHE A 137 3.79 -8.41 -18.10
N ARG A 138 4.38 -8.90 -19.20
CA ARG A 138 5.00 -10.24 -19.24
C ARG A 138 6.17 -10.39 -18.26
N THR A 139 6.89 -9.31 -17.96
CA THR A 139 8.07 -9.34 -17.10
C THR A 139 7.76 -9.62 -15.63
N TYR A 140 6.49 -9.56 -15.23
CA TYR A 140 6.07 -9.88 -13.86
C TYR A 140 5.96 -11.37 -13.58
N PHE A 141 6.04 -12.20 -14.62
CA PHE A 141 5.94 -13.65 -14.54
C PHE A 141 7.13 -14.31 -15.23
N THR A 142 7.51 -15.48 -14.74
CA THR A 142 8.64 -16.25 -15.27
C THR A 142 8.33 -16.92 -16.61
N ASN A 143 9.37 -17.37 -17.32
CA ASN A 143 9.19 -18.19 -18.52
C ASN A 143 8.40 -19.47 -18.23
N ASN A 144 8.59 -20.09 -17.04
CA ASN A 144 7.84 -21.26 -16.62
C ASN A 144 6.33 -21.03 -16.53
N PHE A 145 5.90 -19.80 -16.18
CA PHE A 145 4.49 -19.44 -16.20
C PHE A 145 3.96 -19.35 -17.64
N TRP A 146 4.70 -18.64 -18.52
CA TRP A 146 4.24 -18.40 -19.89
C TRP A 146 4.27 -19.63 -20.78
N SER A 147 5.19 -20.55 -20.55
CA SER A 147 5.32 -21.81 -21.31
C SER A 147 4.31 -22.88 -20.90
N ASP A 148 3.59 -22.70 -19.79
CA ASP A 148 2.59 -23.65 -19.30
C ASP A 148 1.17 -23.11 -19.62
N PRO A 149 0.46 -23.69 -20.63
CA PRO A 149 -0.90 -23.24 -21.00
C PRO A 149 -1.89 -23.36 -19.84
N LYS A 150 -1.71 -24.33 -18.92
CA LYS A 150 -2.59 -24.47 -17.74
C LYS A 150 -2.52 -23.28 -16.81
N LEU A 151 -1.42 -22.54 -16.83
CA LEU A 151 -1.21 -21.33 -16.03
C LEU A 151 -1.51 -20.07 -16.84
N SER A 152 -0.92 -19.92 -18.03
CA SER A 152 -0.98 -18.69 -18.83
C SER A 152 -2.37 -18.42 -19.43
N ASN A 153 -3.20 -19.45 -19.60
CA ASN A 153 -4.59 -19.30 -20.07
C ASN A 153 -5.48 -18.44 -19.16
N VAL A 154 -5.05 -18.13 -17.92
CA VAL A 154 -5.76 -17.17 -17.06
C VAL A 154 -5.93 -15.79 -17.72
N PHE A 155 -5.05 -15.45 -18.64
CA PHE A 155 -5.09 -14.20 -19.40
C PHE A 155 -5.66 -14.35 -20.81
N GLN A 156 -6.12 -15.54 -21.20
CA GLN A 156 -6.70 -15.76 -22.54
C GLN A 156 -7.94 -14.86 -22.72
N GLY A 157 -7.98 -14.15 -23.84
CA GLY A 157 -9.07 -13.20 -24.15
C GLY A 157 -9.03 -11.88 -23.36
N LYS A 158 -8.05 -11.69 -22.48
CA LYS A 158 -7.87 -10.47 -21.69
C LYS A 158 -6.72 -9.62 -22.23
N LYS A 159 -6.75 -8.33 -21.91
CA LYS A 159 -5.65 -7.39 -22.15
C LYS A 159 -5.15 -6.85 -20.80
N PRO A 160 -4.42 -7.65 -20.03
CA PRO A 160 -3.98 -7.23 -18.69
C PRO A 160 -2.92 -6.15 -18.81
N CYS A 161 -3.07 -5.09 -18.01
CA CYS A 161 -2.04 -4.10 -17.75
C CYS A 161 -1.45 -4.29 -16.36
N TYR A 162 -0.24 -3.81 -16.16
CA TYR A 162 0.31 -3.68 -14.82
C TYR A 162 -0.52 -2.70 -14.00
N PHE A 163 -0.73 -3.01 -12.74
CA PHE A 163 -1.24 -2.08 -11.74
C PHE A 163 -0.50 -2.26 -10.42
N ASN A 164 -0.39 -1.18 -9.67
CA ASN A 164 0.24 -1.21 -8.35
C ASN A 164 -0.83 -1.31 -7.26
N THR A 165 -0.66 -2.25 -6.33
CA THR A 165 -1.63 -2.54 -5.26
C THR A 165 -1.48 -1.64 -4.03
N GLY A 166 -0.61 -0.63 -4.06
CA GLY A 166 -0.43 0.33 -2.95
C GLY A 166 -1.57 1.35 -2.84
N VAL A 167 -2.39 1.46 -3.89
CA VAL A 167 -3.64 2.25 -3.88
C VAL A 167 -4.72 1.46 -4.59
N MET A 168 -5.79 1.12 -3.88
CA MET A 168 -6.93 0.38 -4.43
C MET A 168 -8.24 0.85 -3.83
N VAL A 169 -9.26 0.97 -4.65
CA VAL A 169 -10.66 0.99 -4.21
C VAL A 169 -11.16 -0.44 -4.24
N MET A 170 -11.72 -0.94 -3.14
CA MET A 170 -12.10 -2.35 -2.99
C MET A 170 -13.55 -2.50 -2.55
N ASP A 171 -14.30 -3.35 -3.21
CA ASP A 171 -15.62 -3.81 -2.78
C ASP A 171 -15.45 -5.09 -1.95
N LEU A 172 -15.47 -4.95 -0.63
CA LEU A 172 -15.30 -6.07 0.29
C LEU A 172 -16.52 -6.99 0.33
N GLY A 173 -17.70 -6.47 0.01
CA GLY A 173 -18.92 -7.26 -0.12
C GLY A 173 -18.83 -8.25 -1.28
N LYS A 174 -18.49 -7.77 -2.48
CA LYS A 174 -18.25 -8.63 -3.65
C LYS A 174 -17.03 -9.53 -3.43
N TRP A 175 -15.98 -9.05 -2.74
CA TRP A 175 -14.80 -9.84 -2.42
C TRP A 175 -15.15 -11.09 -1.60
N ARG A 176 -15.96 -10.93 -0.53
CA ARG A 176 -16.45 -12.04 0.31
C ARG A 176 -17.30 -13.03 -0.50
N LYS A 177 -18.28 -12.50 -1.26
CA LYS A 177 -19.19 -13.34 -2.07
C LYS A 177 -18.46 -14.15 -3.14
N GLY A 178 -17.34 -13.65 -3.65
CA GLY A 178 -16.58 -14.31 -4.72
C GLY A 178 -15.36 -15.09 -4.23
N ASP A 179 -15.14 -15.23 -2.91
CA ASP A 179 -14.01 -15.96 -2.32
C ASP A 179 -12.63 -15.53 -2.85
N TYR A 180 -12.43 -14.21 -3.04
CA TYR A 180 -11.22 -13.69 -3.68
C TYR A 180 -9.95 -13.94 -2.87
N THR A 181 -10.03 -13.99 -1.55
CA THR A 181 -8.91 -14.43 -0.69
C THR A 181 -8.43 -15.82 -1.08
N VAL A 182 -9.35 -16.77 -1.23
CA VAL A 182 -9.03 -18.16 -1.62
C VAL A 182 -8.43 -18.22 -3.03
N LYS A 183 -8.95 -17.41 -3.97
CA LYS A 183 -8.40 -17.33 -5.32
C LYS A 183 -6.95 -16.84 -5.33
N ILE A 184 -6.62 -15.83 -4.52
CA ILE A 184 -5.25 -15.33 -4.36
C ILE A 184 -4.35 -16.38 -3.70
N GLU A 185 -4.80 -17.01 -2.61
CA GLU A 185 -4.05 -18.07 -1.92
C GLU A 185 -3.75 -19.27 -2.83
N LYS A 186 -4.66 -19.60 -3.75
CA LYS A 186 -4.42 -20.66 -4.74
C LYS A 186 -3.17 -20.36 -5.59
N TRP A 187 -3.02 -19.13 -6.06
CA TRP A 187 -1.85 -18.72 -6.83
C TRP A 187 -0.58 -18.68 -5.98
N MET A 188 -0.69 -18.29 -4.70
CA MET A 188 0.44 -18.35 -3.77
C MET A 188 0.90 -19.80 -3.52
N LYS A 189 -0.02 -20.77 -3.44
CA LYS A 189 0.31 -22.20 -3.33
C LYS A 189 1.05 -22.69 -4.57
N ILE A 190 0.54 -22.36 -5.77
CA ILE A 190 1.21 -22.70 -7.04
C ILE A 190 2.62 -22.11 -7.09
N GLN A 191 2.80 -20.84 -6.69
CA GLN A 191 4.13 -20.21 -6.61
C GLN A 191 5.08 -20.96 -5.69
N LYS A 192 4.59 -21.49 -4.59
CA LYS A 192 5.41 -22.23 -3.64
C LYS A 192 5.91 -23.56 -4.21
N GLU A 193 5.09 -24.21 -5.01
CA GLU A 193 5.42 -25.48 -5.66
C GLU A 193 6.24 -25.28 -6.94
N LYS A 194 5.91 -24.25 -7.72
CA LYS A 194 6.53 -23.92 -8.99
C LYS A 194 6.73 -22.41 -9.09
N ARG A 195 7.97 -21.96 -9.16
CA ARG A 195 8.29 -20.54 -9.29
C ARG A 195 7.70 -19.95 -10.57
N ILE A 196 6.65 -19.16 -10.44
CA ILE A 196 5.92 -18.53 -11.56
C ILE A 196 6.07 -17.01 -11.59
N TYR A 197 6.54 -16.39 -10.49
CA TYR A 197 6.88 -14.96 -10.40
C TYR A 197 8.00 -14.72 -9.39
N GLU A 198 8.54 -13.48 -9.36
CA GLU A 198 9.67 -13.13 -8.48
C GLU A 198 9.32 -12.08 -7.43
N LEU A 199 8.21 -11.36 -7.60
CA LEU A 199 7.74 -10.34 -6.68
C LEU A 199 6.84 -10.96 -5.58
N GLY A 200 6.60 -10.21 -4.50
CA GLY A 200 5.84 -10.67 -3.33
C GLY A 200 4.33 -10.73 -3.55
N SER A 201 3.59 -9.84 -2.88
CA SER A 201 2.12 -9.87 -2.83
C SER A 201 1.41 -9.39 -4.11
N LEU A 202 2.09 -8.68 -5.01
CA LEU A 202 1.49 -8.10 -6.21
C LEU A 202 1.10 -9.13 -7.29
N PRO A 203 1.96 -10.09 -7.72
CA PRO A 203 1.62 -10.99 -8.83
C PRO A 203 0.36 -11.84 -8.60
N PRO A 204 0.05 -12.35 -7.40
CA PRO A 204 -1.21 -13.03 -7.14
C PRO A 204 -2.44 -12.16 -7.43
N PHE A 205 -2.39 -10.86 -7.13
CA PHE A 205 -3.44 -9.92 -7.51
C PHE A 205 -3.55 -9.78 -9.02
N MET A 206 -2.43 -9.68 -9.73
CA MET A 206 -2.42 -9.60 -11.20
C MET A 206 -2.98 -10.87 -11.85
N LEU A 207 -2.73 -12.05 -11.27
CA LEU A 207 -3.29 -13.32 -11.75
C LEU A 207 -4.80 -13.42 -11.56
N VAL A 208 -5.34 -12.81 -10.51
CA VAL A 208 -6.78 -12.83 -10.22
C VAL A 208 -7.52 -11.71 -10.94
N PHE A 209 -6.95 -10.51 -11.04
CA PHE A 209 -7.66 -9.30 -11.48
C PHE A 209 -7.13 -8.70 -12.78
N GLY A 210 -6.03 -9.20 -13.35
CA GLY A 210 -5.43 -8.64 -14.57
C GLY A 210 -6.42 -8.59 -15.74
N GLY A 211 -6.69 -7.38 -16.24
CA GLY A 211 -7.66 -7.09 -17.29
C GLY A 211 -9.12 -6.98 -16.82
N GLU A 212 -9.39 -7.08 -15.50
CA GLU A 212 -10.74 -7.03 -14.92
C GLU A 212 -10.88 -6.01 -13.79
N ILE A 213 -9.93 -5.09 -13.63
CA ILE A 213 -10.03 -4.01 -12.64
C ILE A 213 -10.81 -2.81 -13.19
N GLU A 214 -11.36 -2.00 -12.29
CA GLU A 214 -11.78 -0.64 -12.65
C GLU A 214 -10.55 0.24 -12.80
N ARG A 215 -10.43 0.87 -13.95
CA ARG A 215 -9.29 1.72 -14.24
C ARG A 215 -9.39 3.04 -13.49
N ILE A 216 -8.39 3.31 -12.66
CA ILE A 216 -8.21 4.59 -11.97
C ILE A 216 -7.11 5.38 -12.68
N ASP A 217 -7.28 6.69 -12.78
CA ASP A 217 -6.26 7.57 -13.34
C ASP A 217 -4.94 7.41 -12.54
N HIS A 218 -3.80 7.31 -13.25
CA HIS A 218 -2.48 7.12 -12.65
C HIS A 218 -2.04 8.27 -11.74
N ARG A 219 -2.68 9.45 -11.82
CA ARG A 219 -2.48 10.56 -10.88
C ARG A 219 -2.64 10.12 -9.41
N TRP A 220 -3.45 9.08 -9.16
CA TRP A 220 -3.72 8.51 -7.86
C TRP A 220 -2.66 7.52 -7.38
N ASN A 221 -1.60 7.32 -8.15
CA ASN A 221 -0.47 6.51 -7.69
C ASN A 221 0.81 6.83 -8.46
N GLN A 222 1.45 7.95 -8.16
CA GLN A 222 2.78 8.32 -8.65
C GLN A 222 3.83 7.43 -7.96
N HIS A 223 3.88 6.16 -8.34
CA HIS A 223 4.67 5.13 -7.69
C HIS A 223 6.14 5.09 -8.15
N GLY A 224 6.97 4.35 -7.41
CA GLY A 224 8.39 4.17 -7.71
C GLY A 224 9.29 5.27 -7.19
N LEU A 225 8.78 6.25 -6.42
CA LEU A 225 9.58 7.37 -5.90
C LEU A 225 10.65 6.93 -4.89
N GLY A 226 10.51 5.71 -4.31
CA GLY A 226 11.54 5.07 -3.50
C GLY A 226 12.71 4.47 -4.31
N GLY A 227 12.71 4.64 -5.64
CA GLY A 227 13.69 4.01 -6.52
C GLY A 227 13.40 2.53 -6.76
N ASP A 228 14.37 1.81 -7.29
CA ASP A 228 14.25 0.38 -7.43
C ASP A 228 14.60 -0.37 -6.12
N ASN A 229 14.40 -1.68 -6.13
CA ASN A 229 14.71 -2.53 -4.96
C ASN A 229 16.19 -2.93 -4.85
N LEU A 230 17.03 -2.53 -5.79
CA LEU A 230 18.45 -2.88 -5.86
C LEU A 230 19.34 -1.68 -5.54
N VAL A 231 19.07 -0.56 -6.22
CA VAL A 231 19.84 0.68 -6.08
C VAL A 231 18.90 1.75 -5.53
N ASN A 232 19.34 2.50 -4.53
CA ASN A 232 18.57 3.58 -3.90
C ASN A 232 18.64 4.87 -4.75
N SER A 233 18.32 4.76 -6.05
CA SER A 233 18.38 5.85 -7.00
C SER A 233 17.19 6.80 -6.86
N CYS A 234 17.44 8.10 -6.98
CA CYS A 234 16.38 9.08 -7.05
C CYS A 234 15.58 8.93 -8.37
N ARG A 235 14.27 9.12 -8.28
CA ARG A 235 13.37 9.15 -9.43
C ARG A 235 12.61 10.46 -9.47
N THR A 236 12.24 10.87 -10.67
CA THR A 236 11.35 12.00 -10.93
C THR A 236 9.89 11.58 -10.93
N LEU A 237 8.99 12.54 -10.85
CA LEU A 237 7.56 12.29 -11.01
C LEU A 237 7.26 11.81 -12.44
N HIS A 238 6.23 10.99 -12.58
CA HIS A 238 5.66 10.69 -13.90
C HIS A 238 5.01 11.94 -14.47
N PRO A 239 4.97 12.12 -15.79
CA PRO A 239 4.29 13.24 -16.42
C PRO A 239 2.80 13.29 -16.08
N GLY A 240 2.25 14.50 -15.95
CA GLY A 240 0.83 14.72 -15.72
C GLY A 240 0.49 15.16 -14.29
N PRO A 241 -0.80 15.26 -13.98
CA PRO A 241 -1.26 15.69 -12.67
C PRO A 241 -0.98 14.66 -11.58
N VAL A 242 -0.82 15.13 -10.35
CA VAL A 242 -0.53 14.30 -9.17
C VAL A 242 -1.65 14.48 -8.15
N SER A 243 -2.22 13.39 -7.67
CA SER A 243 -3.16 13.36 -6.54
C SER A 243 -2.60 12.54 -5.37
N LEU A 244 -1.68 11.60 -5.65
CA LEU A 244 -1.03 10.78 -4.62
C LEU A 244 0.39 10.43 -5.05
N LEU A 245 1.34 10.73 -4.16
CA LEU A 245 2.76 10.38 -4.24
C LEU A 245 3.00 9.07 -3.50
N HIS A 246 3.79 8.14 -4.09
CA HIS A 246 4.04 6.83 -3.51
C HIS A 246 5.52 6.45 -3.60
N TRP A 247 6.19 6.40 -2.44
CA TRP A 247 7.59 5.99 -2.32
C TRP A 247 7.74 4.47 -2.31
N SER A 248 7.01 3.79 -3.21
CA SER A 248 7.27 2.37 -3.43
C SER A 248 8.71 2.16 -3.91
N GLY A 249 9.32 1.04 -3.51
CA GLY A 249 10.74 0.78 -3.71
C GLY A 249 11.53 0.81 -2.41
N LYS A 250 12.86 0.71 -2.48
CA LYS A 250 13.75 0.56 -1.32
C LYS A 250 13.91 1.85 -0.51
N GLY A 251 14.06 2.99 -1.18
CA GLY A 251 14.31 4.28 -0.53
C GLY A 251 13.03 4.86 0.07
N LYS A 252 13.14 5.28 1.33
CA LYS A 252 12.04 5.94 2.03
C LYS A 252 12.41 7.36 2.38
N PRO A 253 11.50 8.35 2.21
CA PRO A 253 11.82 9.76 2.43
C PRO A 253 12.31 10.02 3.85
N TRP A 254 11.68 9.44 4.87
CA TRP A 254 12.11 9.61 6.26
C TRP A 254 13.51 9.08 6.54
N VAL A 255 13.94 8.00 5.86
CA VAL A 255 15.29 7.46 6.02
C VAL A 255 16.31 8.35 5.33
N ARG A 256 16.04 8.75 4.08
CA ARG A 256 16.99 9.61 3.31
C ARG A 256 17.13 11.00 3.91
N LEU A 257 16.05 11.57 4.44
CA LEU A 257 16.06 12.87 5.13
C LEU A 257 16.89 12.81 6.40
N ASP A 258 16.77 11.77 7.22
CA ASP A 258 17.56 11.59 8.43
C ASP A 258 19.05 11.34 8.13
N GLN A 259 19.35 10.71 7.00
CA GLN A 259 20.71 10.48 6.53
C GLN A 259 21.34 11.72 5.84
N GLY A 260 20.60 12.82 5.68
CA GLY A 260 21.08 14.03 5.02
C GLY A 260 21.30 13.89 3.51
N SER A 261 20.74 12.86 2.88
CA SER A 261 20.87 12.56 1.45
C SER A 261 19.51 12.39 0.77
N PRO A 262 18.61 13.38 0.86
CA PRO A 262 17.28 13.30 0.29
C PRO A 262 17.31 13.34 -1.25
N CYS A 263 16.36 12.63 -1.87
CA CYS A 263 16.02 12.89 -3.26
C CYS A 263 15.15 14.15 -3.36
N PRO A 264 15.17 14.87 -4.50
CA PRO A 264 14.33 16.06 -4.67
C PRO A 264 12.85 15.83 -4.35
N VAL A 265 12.30 14.66 -4.73
CA VAL A 265 10.91 14.30 -4.44
C VAL A 265 10.62 14.07 -2.95
N ASP A 266 11.64 13.81 -2.12
CA ASP A 266 11.45 13.61 -0.67
C ASP A 266 11.07 14.92 0.03
N LEU A 267 11.41 16.05 -0.56
CA LEU A 267 10.99 17.37 -0.05
C LEU A 267 9.47 17.54 -0.09
N LEU A 268 8.77 16.83 -1.00
CA LEU A 268 7.31 16.84 -1.06
C LEU A 268 6.66 16.06 0.09
N TRP A 269 7.41 15.17 0.74
CA TRP A 269 6.96 14.41 1.90
C TRP A 269 7.12 15.21 3.22
N MET A 270 8.13 16.05 3.30
CA MET A 270 8.48 16.80 4.52
C MET A 270 7.32 17.55 5.19
N PRO A 271 6.40 18.22 4.47
CA PRO A 271 5.29 18.96 5.09
C PRO A 271 4.28 18.07 5.85
N TYR A 272 4.38 16.76 5.70
CA TYR A 272 3.48 15.78 6.35
C TYR A 272 4.17 15.02 7.48
N ASP A 273 5.46 15.24 7.69
CA ASP A 273 6.28 14.57 8.72
C ASP A 273 6.09 15.18 10.10
N LEU A 274 5.06 14.75 10.80
CA LEU A 274 4.77 15.25 12.16
C LEU A 274 5.87 14.93 13.17
N TYR A 275 6.68 13.88 12.94
CA TYR A 275 7.80 13.53 13.83
C TYR A 275 8.93 14.57 13.78
N ARG A 276 9.23 15.10 12.62
CA ARG A 276 10.28 16.11 12.47
C ARG A 276 9.86 17.44 13.07
N LEU A 277 8.59 17.81 12.95
CA LEU A 277 8.05 19.03 13.55
C LEU A 277 8.15 19.00 15.07
N SER A 278 7.79 17.87 15.71
CA SER A 278 7.89 17.72 17.18
C SER A 278 9.33 17.75 17.70
N SER A 279 10.31 17.29 16.92
CA SER A 279 11.73 17.35 17.30
C SER A 279 12.30 18.78 17.21
N ILE A 280 11.85 19.60 16.28
CA ILE A 280 12.26 21.01 16.16
C ILE A 280 11.66 21.83 17.31
N ASP A 281 10.39 21.61 17.68
CA ASP A 281 9.75 22.28 18.81
C ASP A 281 10.44 21.92 20.14
N SER A 282 10.87 20.68 20.33
CA SER A 282 11.59 20.25 21.53
C SER A 282 13.00 20.83 21.64
N LEU A 283 13.69 21.06 20.52
CA LEU A 283 14.99 21.75 20.51
C LEU A 283 14.85 23.25 20.80
N GLY A 284 13.81 23.90 20.26
CA GLY A 284 13.51 25.31 20.55
C GLY A 284 13.15 25.55 22.02
N ASP A 285 12.47 24.62 22.68
CA ASP A 285 12.17 24.68 24.12
C ASP A 285 13.42 24.42 25.00
N GLN A 286 14.33 23.57 24.57
CA GLN A 286 15.61 23.37 25.29
C GLN A 286 16.53 24.60 25.17
N GLU A 287 16.62 25.23 24.01
CA GLU A 287 17.38 26.46 23.84
C GLU A 287 16.77 27.64 24.62
N ARG A 288 15.44 27.76 24.68
CA ARG A 288 14.76 28.77 25.52
C ARG A 288 14.98 28.54 27.01
N ARG A 289 15.02 27.30 27.48
CA ARG A 289 15.33 26.97 28.89
C ARG A 289 16.79 27.14 29.26
N ALA A 290 17.71 27.13 28.31
CA ALA A 290 19.14 27.38 28.53
C ALA A 290 19.50 28.86 28.53
N MET A 291 18.59 29.76 28.15
CA MET A 291 18.76 31.22 28.13
C MET A 291 18.04 31.93 29.30
N ILE A 292 17.43 31.21 30.23
CA ILE A 292 16.83 31.67 31.48
C ILE A 292 17.65 31.13 32.65
#